data_cc11026af94d1c3af06532c693655c08
#
_entry.id   cc11026af94d1c3af06532c693655c08
#
_cell.length_a   1.000
_cell.length_b   1.000
_cell.length_c   1.000
_cell.angle_alpha   90.00
_cell.angle_beta   90.00
_cell.angle_gamma   90.00
#
_symmetry.space_group_name_H-M   'P 1'
#
loop_
_entity.id
_entity.type
_entity.pdbx_description
1 polymer ?
#
loop_
_entity_poly.entity_id
_entity_poly.type
_entity_poly.pdbx_seq_one_letter_code
_entity_poly.pdbx_strand_id
1 'polypeptide(L)'
;MRSLALCLLLMLAGCDLFERRPVQTLHEDVRFTVGSPYQAGGVVRYPREAYGVDETGLATIAPDYHGLTADGEIFDQTLLAAGHRTLQLPAIVQVTNLENGRQITLRLNDRGPSSPARLIALTKRSAELLDIHHDGTRVRLQMIDAETRQLAASLQASGPTLAVAAAPQGKVEAETLAPPGGAPQSSRVRQAAATPAPANGTAPVVEALPRRLPERIVQFPAAPGRLYIAAGSFSRADYASILVNRLAFLGARLTTSYTASRDSAFQIRIGPFDTVAEAEAMLTRAIQAGVNDAAIVVE
;
A
#
# COMPACT_ATOMS: atom_id res chain seq x y z
N MET A 1 54.09 26.98 -41.32
CA MET A 1 52.73 27.56 -41.40
C MET A 1 51.66 26.56 -41.78
N ARG A 2 51.92 25.44 -42.47
CA ARG A 2 50.91 24.42 -42.83
C ARG A 2 50.46 23.51 -41.66
N SER A 3 51.31 23.30 -40.69
CA SER A 3 51.01 22.44 -39.52
C SER A 3 50.13 23.12 -38.46
N LEU A 4 50.12 24.46 -38.38
CA LEU A 4 49.33 25.23 -37.41
C LEU A 4 47.88 25.32 -37.84
N ALA A 5 47.62 25.33 -39.16
CA ALA A 5 46.26 25.35 -39.72
C ALA A 5 45.51 24.03 -39.53
N LEU A 6 46.23 22.91 -39.55
CA LEU A 6 45.65 21.57 -39.34
C LEU A 6 45.19 21.34 -37.91
N CYS A 7 45.96 21.86 -36.90
CA CYS A 7 45.56 21.78 -35.48
C CYS A 7 44.34 22.68 -35.15
N LEU A 8 44.16 23.80 -35.83
CA LEU A 8 43.04 24.70 -35.62
C LEU A 8 41.72 24.11 -36.18
N LEU A 9 41.82 23.32 -37.27
CA LEU A 9 40.63 22.66 -37.85
C LEU A 9 40.13 21.48 -37.01
N LEU A 10 40.98 20.81 -36.23
CA LEU A 10 40.65 19.73 -35.33
C LEU A 10 39.95 20.21 -34.02
N MET A 11 40.17 21.47 -33.63
CA MET A 11 39.52 22.08 -32.46
C MET A 11 38.08 22.51 -32.72
N LEU A 12 37.66 22.69 -33.97
CA LEU A 12 36.28 23.07 -34.33
C LEU A 12 35.34 21.86 -34.48
N ALA A 13 35.84 20.63 -34.57
CA ALA A 13 35.02 19.44 -34.72
C ALA A 13 34.58 18.82 -33.39
N GLY A 14 34.99 19.41 -32.25
CA GLY A 14 34.77 18.85 -30.89
C GLY A 14 33.48 19.32 -30.17
N CYS A 15 32.66 20.19 -30.78
CA CYS A 15 31.54 20.80 -30.05
C CYS A 15 30.19 20.07 -30.18
N ASP A 16 30.06 19.03 -30.99
CA ASP A 16 28.77 18.33 -31.18
C ASP A 16 28.61 17.04 -30.34
N LEU A 17 29.55 16.74 -29.43
CA LEU A 17 29.46 15.54 -28.58
C LEU A 17 28.68 15.74 -27.26
N PHE A 18 28.10 16.89 -27.04
CA PHE A 18 27.10 17.07 -25.98
C PHE A 18 25.72 16.73 -26.55
N GLU A 19 25.48 15.48 -26.91
CA GLU A 19 24.13 14.96 -27.08
C GLU A 19 23.34 15.27 -25.81
N ARG A 20 22.45 16.24 -25.89
CA ARG A 20 21.43 16.47 -24.87
C ARG A 20 20.65 15.18 -24.76
N ARG A 21 20.95 14.38 -23.71
CA ARG A 21 20.09 13.24 -23.39
C ARG A 21 18.66 13.73 -23.39
N PRO A 22 17.76 13.10 -24.15
CA PRO A 22 16.36 13.51 -24.16
C PRO A 22 15.88 13.50 -22.71
N VAL A 23 15.32 14.60 -22.24
CA VAL A 23 14.66 14.66 -20.95
C VAL A 23 13.52 13.67 -21.05
N GLN A 24 13.65 12.54 -20.38
CA GLN A 24 12.57 11.56 -20.28
C GLN A 24 11.43 12.25 -19.52
N THR A 25 10.39 12.62 -20.24
CA THR A 25 9.15 13.09 -19.63
C THR A 25 8.52 11.91 -18.91
N LEU A 26 8.51 11.96 -17.57
CA LEU A 26 7.80 10.97 -16.77
C LEU A 26 6.30 11.09 -17.10
N HIS A 27 5.70 9.98 -17.47
CA HIS A 27 4.26 9.88 -17.71
C HIS A 27 3.63 9.14 -16.52
N GLU A 28 2.61 9.73 -15.91
CA GLU A 28 1.86 9.11 -14.84
C GLU A 28 0.94 8.02 -15.39
N ASP A 29 0.99 6.84 -14.79
CA ASP A 29 0.09 5.72 -15.05
C ASP A 29 -0.37 5.16 -13.71
N VAL A 30 -1.28 5.88 -13.08
CA VAL A 30 -1.75 5.58 -11.72
C VAL A 30 -2.65 4.36 -11.74
N ARG A 31 -2.27 3.35 -10.97
CA ARG A 31 -3.00 2.08 -10.90
C ARG A 31 -3.07 1.51 -9.48
N PHE A 32 -4.16 0.82 -9.21
CA PHE A 32 -4.23 0.03 -7.99
C PHE A 32 -3.23 -1.13 -8.07
N THR A 33 -2.39 -1.27 -7.05
CA THR A 33 -1.40 -2.34 -6.98
C THR A 33 -1.22 -2.86 -5.55
N VAL A 34 -1.14 -4.16 -5.41
CA VAL A 34 -0.66 -4.81 -4.19
C VAL A 34 0.84 -5.04 -4.29
N GLY A 35 1.34 -5.29 -5.50
CA GLY A 35 2.74 -5.55 -5.79
C GLY A 35 3.20 -6.96 -5.42
N SER A 36 4.37 -7.33 -5.96
CA SER A 36 5.04 -8.59 -5.66
C SER A 36 5.91 -8.48 -4.41
N PRO A 37 6.29 -9.60 -3.77
CA PRO A 37 7.29 -9.59 -2.72
C PRO A 37 8.59 -8.91 -3.18
N TYR A 38 9.19 -8.12 -2.30
CA TYR A 38 10.43 -7.39 -2.60
C TYR A 38 11.37 -7.34 -1.39
N GLN A 39 12.63 -7.09 -1.63
CA GLN A 39 13.64 -6.98 -0.58
C GLN A 39 13.95 -5.52 -0.27
N ALA A 40 13.89 -5.15 1.02
CA ALA A 40 14.28 -3.83 1.50
C ALA A 40 14.85 -3.92 2.92
N GLY A 41 15.96 -3.20 3.16
CA GLY A 41 16.61 -3.19 4.47
C GLY A 41 17.07 -4.58 4.97
N GLY A 42 17.46 -5.47 4.05
CA GLY A 42 17.86 -6.84 4.37
C GLY A 42 16.71 -7.81 4.70
N VAL A 43 15.46 -7.37 4.57
CA VAL A 43 14.26 -8.17 4.89
C VAL A 43 13.37 -8.28 3.65
N VAL A 44 12.81 -9.47 3.41
CA VAL A 44 11.80 -9.68 2.37
C VAL A 44 10.45 -9.17 2.89
N ARG A 45 9.80 -8.32 2.10
CA ARG A 45 8.48 -7.76 2.37
C ARG A 45 7.43 -8.44 1.50
N TYR A 46 6.27 -8.73 2.10
CA TYR A 46 5.14 -9.37 1.43
C TYR A 46 3.97 -8.38 1.41
N PRO A 47 3.81 -7.60 0.32
CA PRO A 47 2.65 -6.73 0.17
C PRO A 47 1.36 -7.51 0.20
N ARG A 48 0.33 -6.94 0.81
CA ARG A 48 -0.99 -7.55 0.90
C ARG A 48 -2.09 -6.49 0.85
N GLU A 49 -3.23 -6.88 0.35
CA GLU A 49 -4.45 -6.11 0.51
C GLU A 49 -4.98 -6.32 1.94
N ALA A 50 -5.21 -5.23 2.65
CA ALA A 50 -5.71 -5.24 4.02
C ALA A 50 -6.62 -4.04 4.26
N TYR A 51 -7.64 -4.24 5.09
CA TYR A 51 -8.58 -3.23 5.54
C TYR A 51 -8.70 -3.27 7.05
N GLY A 52 -9.27 -2.22 7.66
CA GLY A 52 -9.33 -2.11 9.12
C GLY A 52 -7.96 -1.97 9.78
N VAL A 53 -6.98 -1.44 9.02
CA VAL A 53 -5.59 -1.30 9.50
C VAL A 53 -5.51 -0.20 10.55
N ASP A 54 -4.93 -0.53 11.69
CA ASP A 54 -4.60 0.36 12.79
C ASP A 54 -3.24 -0.06 13.35
N GLU A 55 -2.20 0.62 12.93
CA GLU A 55 -0.81 0.30 13.25
C GLU A 55 -0.13 1.49 13.93
N THR A 56 0.73 1.20 14.89
CA THR A 56 1.62 2.18 15.51
C THR A 56 3.07 1.87 15.15
N GLY A 57 3.92 2.89 15.15
CA GLY A 57 5.32 2.70 14.84
C GLY A 57 6.08 4.01 14.74
N LEU A 58 7.20 3.99 14.04
CA LEU A 58 8.06 5.15 13.87
C LEU A 58 7.97 5.67 12.44
N ALA A 59 7.86 6.99 12.30
CA ALA A 59 7.88 7.68 11.02
C ALA A 59 9.31 8.11 10.64
N THR A 60 9.55 8.20 9.33
CA THR A 60 10.71 8.87 8.75
C THR A 60 10.24 9.84 7.66
N ILE A 61 11.12 10.75 7.24
CA ILE A 61 10.88 11.62 6.08
C ILE A 61 11.46 10.92 4.85
N ALA A 62 10.64 10.80 3.81
CA ALA A 62 11.07 10.19 2.56
C ALA A 62 12.20 11.02 1.91
N PRO A 63 13.27 10.40 1.42
CA PRO A 63 14.27 11.09 0.63
C PRO A 63 13.64 11.66 -0.64
N ASP A 64 14.15 12.79 -1.10
CA ASP A 64 13.73 13.36 -2.38
C ASP A 64 14.31 12.55 -3.54
N TYR A 65 13.49 12.26 -4.54
CA TYR A 65 13.92 11.62 -5.77
C TYR A 65 13.06 12.06 -6.95
N HIS A 66 13.60 11.93 -8.15
CA HIS A 66 12.88 12.21 -9.38
C HIS A 66 12.49 10.89 -10.04
N GLY A 67 11.21 10.54 -10.00
CA GLY A 67 10.74 9.25 -10.50
C GLY A 67 9.25 9.02 -10.25
N LEU A 68 8.80 7.83 -10.60
CA LEU A 68 7.46 7.36 -10.32
C LEU A 68 7.43 6.62 -8.98
N THR A 69 6.35 6.82 -8.25
CA THR A 69 5.99 6.04 -7.06
C THR A 69 5.55 4.62 -7.46
N ALA A 70 5.39 3.75 -6.48
CA ALA A 70 5.03 2.37 -6.74
C ALA A 70 3.63 2.18 -7.35
N ASP A 71 2.71 3.15 -7.19
CA ASP A 71 1.40 3.14 -7.85
C ASP A 71 1.39 3.86 -9.21
N GLY A 72 2.53 4.44 -9.65
CA GLY A 72 2.70 5.09 -10.95
C GLY A 72 2.48 6.61 -10.96
N GLU A 73 2.34 7.26 -9.80
CA GLU A 73 2.34 8.72 -9.71
C GLU A 73 3.76 9.30 -9.83
N ILE A 74 3.90 10.54 -10.25
CA ILE A 74 5.17 11.27 -10.10
C ILE A 74 5.36 11.60 -8.62
N PHE A 75 6.53 11.25 -8.07
CA PHE A 75 6.86 11.58 -6.69
C PHE A 75 6.94 13.10 -6.49
N ASP A 76 6.25 13.60 -5.45
CA ASP A 76 6.16 15.03 -5.16
C ASP A 76 6.14 15.26 -3.64
N GLN A 77 7.20 15.89 -3.13
CA GLN A 77 7.36 16.23 -1.71
C GLN A 77 6.34 17.24 -1.20
N THR A 78 5.62 17.94 -2.08
CA THR A 78 4.62 18.96 -1.71
C THR A 78 3.21 18.41 -1.52
N LEU A 79 2.99 17.13 -1.83
CA LEU A 79 1.70 16.46 -1.65
C LEU A 79 1.59 15.84 -0.26
N LEU A 80 0.35 15.63 0.20
CA LEU A 80 0.05 14.84 1.40
C LEU A 80 0.11 13.36 1.03
N ALA A 81 1.31 12.81 1.01
CA ALA A 81 1.58 11.45 0.62
C ALA A 81 2.59 10.77 1.53
N ALA A 82 2.66 9.45 1.42
CA ALA A 82 3.64 8.65 2.14
C ALA A 82 3.86 7.29 1.47
N GLY A 83 5.00 6.67 1.82
CA GLY A 83 5.31 5.28 1.50
C GLY A 83 4.99 4.35 2.66
N HIS A 84 4.39 3.18 2.37
CA HIS A 84 4.18 2.10 3.32
C HIS A 84 4.71 0.76 2.80
N ARG A 85 5.22 -0.06 3.74
CA ARG A 85 5.96 -1.28 3.39
C ARG A 85 5.12 -2.33 2.66
N THR A 86 3.88 -2.56 3.09
CA THR A 86 3.13 -3.77 2.72
C THR A 86 1.68 -3.55 2.34
N LEU A 87 1.10 -2.36 2.58
CA LEU A 87 -0.30 -2.09 2.23
C LEU A 87 -0.48 -1.94 0.72
N GLN A 88 -1.70 -2.17 0.25
CA GLN A 88 -2.09 -1.86 -1.13
C GLN A 88 -1.90 -0.37 -1.44
N LEU A 89 -1.65 -0.06 -2.71
CA LEU A 89 -1.45 1.30 -3.19
C LEU A 89 -2.37 1.56 -4.40
N PRO A 90 -2.94 2.77 -4.49
CA PRO A 90 -2.98 3.76 -3.43
C PRO A 90 -3.96 3.39 -2.31
N ALA A 91 -3.74 3.96 -1.11
CA ALA A 91 -4.68 3.86 0.01
C ALA A 91 -4.80 5.21 0.72
N ILE A 92 -5.92 5.45 1.37
CA ILE A 92 -6.16 6.67 2.16
C ILE A 92 -6.06 6.31 3.64
N VAL A 93 -5.21 7.05 4.35
CA VAL A 93 -4.94 6.81 5.76
C VAL A 93 -4.95 8.10 6.57
N GLN A 94 -5.29 7.99 7.84
CA GLN A 94 -5.03 9.02 8.84
C GLN A 94 -3.72 8.69 9.55
N VAL A 95 -2.84 9.67 9.66
CA VAL A 95 -1.61 9.56 10.43
C VAL A 95 -1.65 10.55 11.57
N THR A 96 -1.44 10.05 12.78
CA THR A 96 -1.38 10.85 14.00
C THR A 96 0.04 10.83 14.54
N ASN A 97 0.62 11.99 14.75
CA ASN A 97 1.85 12.13 15.55
C ASN A 97 1.48 11.97 17.04
N LEU A 98 1.94 10.89 17.66
CA LEU A 98 1.62 10.57 19.04
C LEU A 98 2.31 11.47 20.06
N GLU A 99 3.37 12.18 19.66
CA GLU A 99 4.15 13.06 20.54
C GLU A 99 3.47 14.43 20.73
N ASN A 100 2.68 14.88 19.74
CA ASN A 100 1.99 16.19 19.82
C ASN A 100 0.48 16.12 19.57
N GLY A 101 -0.05 14.97 19.10
CA GLY A 101 -1.46 14.76 18.84
C GLY A 101 -1.99 15.31 17.51
N ARG A 102 -1.13 15.85 16.63
CA ARG A 102 -1.56 16.29 15.29
C ARG A 102 -1.89 15.10 14.39
N GLN A 103 -3.01 15.18 13.71
CA GLN A 103 -3.46 14.18 12.75
C GLN A 103 -3.77 14.82 11.41
N ILE A 104 -3.38 14.16 10.33
CA ILE A 104 -3.74 14.51 8.95
C ILE A 104 -4.21 13.28 8.19
N THR A 105 -4.99 13.51 7.13
CA THR A 105 -5.30 12.49 6.13
C THR A 105 -4.29 12.60 4.99
N LEU A 106 -3.72 11.47 4.57
CA LEU A 106 -2.77 11.41 3.48
C LEU A 106 -2.99 10.16 2.61
N ARG A 107 -2.35 10.16 1.45
CA ARG A 107 -2.39 9.07 0.49
C ARG A 107 -1.12 8.24 0.58
N LEU A 108 -1.28 6.94 0.73
CA LEU A 108 -0.18 6.01 0.50
C LEU A 108 -0.08 5.74 -1.00
N ASN A 109 1.03 6.11 -1.60
CA ASN A 109 1.26 5.95 -3.04
C ASN A 109 2.59 5.28 -3.37
N ASP A 110 3.45 5.06 -2.37
CA ASP A 110 4.78 4.51 -2.61
C ASP A 110 5.14 3.37 -1.65
N ARG A 111 6.22 2.65 -2.00
CA ARG A 111 6.85 1.64 -1.16
C ARG A 111 7.93 2.26 -0.29
N GLY A 112 8.02 1.80 0.91
CA GLY A 112 8.98 2.27 1.89
C GLY A 112 8.36 2.39 3.27
N PRO A 113 9.13 2.71 4.27
CA PRO A 113 10.59 2.96 4.27
C PRO A 113 11.41 1.67 4.08
N SER A 114 12.67 1.83 3.64
CA SER A 114 13.61 0.70 3.52
C SER A 114 14.00 0.14 4.88
N SER A 115 14.14 1.00 5.89
CA SER A 115 14.48 0.59 7.25
C SER A 115 13.38 -0.28 7.86
N PRO A 116 13.70 -1.46 8.43
CA PRO A 116 12.73 -2.29 9.14
C PRO A 116 12.21 -1.63 10.43
N ALA A 117 12.93 -0.65 10.97
CA ALA A 117 12.55 0.09 12.17
C ALA A 117 11.48 1.17 11.93
N ARG A 118 11.15 1.46 10.68
CA ARG A 118 10.18 2.51 10.33
C ARG A 118 8.90 1.91 9.77
N LEU A 119 7.76 2.47 10.20
CA LEU A 119 6.44 2.10 9.72
C LEU A 119 6.11 2.80 8.41
N ILE A 120 6.36 4.10 8.35
CA ILE A 120 5.92 4.99 7.27
C ILE A 120 7.03 6.00 6.89
N ALA A 121 7.14 6.29 5.60
CA ALA A 121 8.01 7.35 5.06
C ALA A 121 7.14 8.50 4.55
N LEU A 122 7.15 9.63 5.23
CA LEU A 122 6.30 10.79 4.96
C LEU A 122 6.96 11.71 3.92
N THR A 123 6.18 12.31 3.01
CA THR A 123 6.66 13.46 2.25
C THR A 123 6.99 14.63 3.18
N LYS A 124 7.79 15.56 2.72
CA LYS A 124 8.13 16.78 3.47
C LYS A 124 6.87 17.52 3.94
N ARG A 125 5.89 17.70 3.03
CA ARG A 125 4.66 18.39 3.36
C ARG A 125 3.86 17.68 4.44
N SER A 126 3.74 16.36 4.35
CA SER A 126 3.08 15.56 5.39
C SER A 126 3.78 15.68 6.76
N ALA A 127 5.11 15.62 6.77
CA ALA A 127 5.90 15.78 7.99
C ALA A 127 5.75 17.19 8.61
N GLU A 128 5.76 18.24 7.79
CA GLU A 128 5.55 19.63 8.24
C GLU A 128 4.20 19.80 8.93
N LEU A 129 3.11 19.33 8.35
CA LEU A 129 1.78 19.46 8.94
C LEU A 129 1.63 18.66 10.24
N LEU A 130 2.30 17.51 10.33
CA LEU A 130 2.37 16.69 11.54
C LEU A 130 3.37 17.24 12.57
N ASP A 131 4.13 18.28 12.24
CA ASP A 131 5.20 18.84 13.07
C ASP A 131 6.27 17.79 13.44
N ILE A 132 6.68 17.02 12.42
CA ILE A 132 7.72 16.00 12.51
C ILE A 132 9.01 16.55 11.92
N HIS A 133 10.03 16.75 12.76
CA HIS A 133 11.30 17.36 12.38
C HIS A 133 12.49 16.39 12.46
N HIS A 134 12.29 15.21 13.03
CA HIS A 134 13.36 14.21 13.21
C HIS A 134 12.89 12.81 12.83
N ASP A 135 13.83 11.96 12.53
CA ASP A 135 13.61 10.54 12.26
C ASP A 135 13.22 9.79 13.54
N GLY A 136 12.33 8.83 13.43
CA GLY A 136 11.90 8.01 14.56
C GLY A 136 10.81 8.61 15.43
N THR A 137 10.06 9.62 14.95
CA THR A 137 8.87 10.13 15.62
C THR A 137 7.78 9.06 15.71
N ARG A 138 7.15 8.94 16.88
CA ARG A 138 6.09 7.96 17.16
C ARG A 138 4.80 8.37 16.48
N VAL A 139 4.25 7.47 15.66
CA VAL A 139 3.01 7.73 14.91
C VAL A 139 2.04 6.56 15.00
N ARG A 140 0.75 6.86 14.80
CA ARG A 140 -0.31 5.90 14.55
C ARG A 140 -0.83 6.08 13.14
N LEU A 141 -1.00 5.00 12.41
CA LEU A 141 -1.57 4.93 11.08
C LEU A 141 -2.89 4.19 11.13
N GLN A 142 -3.97 4.83 10.66
CA GLN A 142 -5.29 4.23 10.57
C GLN A 142 -5.82 4.35 9.15
N MET A 143 -6.25 3.24 8.55
CA MET A 143 -6.80 3.24 7.20
C MET A 143 -8.24 3.76 7.20
N ILE A 144 -8.57 4.60 6.21
CA ILE A 144 -9.95 4.99 5.92
C ILE A 144 -10.47 4.05 4.84
N ASP A 145 -11.07 2.95 5.29
CA ASP A 145 -11.47 1.84 4.43
C ASP A 145 -12.42 2.25 3.31
N ALA A 146 -13.41 3.10 3.60
CA ALA A 146 -14.40 3.53 2.62
C ALA A 146 -13.75 4.28 1.46
N GLU A 147 -12.90 5.27 1.76
CA GLU A 147 -12.18 6.07 0.77
C GLU A 147 -11.17 5.22 0.00
N THR A 148 -10.47 4.31 0.69
CA THR A 148 -9.51 3.38 0.07
C THR A 148 -10.21 2.46 -0.95
N ARG A 149 -11.37 1.89 -0.60
CA ARG A 149 -12.16 1.04 -1.52
C ARG A 149 -12.69 1.83 -2.71
N GLN A 150 -13.20 3.04 -2.47
CA GLN A 150 -13.67 3.93 -3.53
C GLN A 150 -12.55 4.26 -4.51
N LEU A 151 -11.36 4.60 -4.01
CA LEU A 151 -10.19 4.89 -4.81
C LEU A 151 -9.74 3.67 -5.62
N ALA A 152 -9.67 2.49 -5.00
CA ALA A 152 -9.33 1.25 -5.69
C ALA A 152 -10.33 0.93 -6.81
N ALA A 153 -11.63 1.07 -6.55
CA ALA A 153 -12.68 0.83 -7.55
C ALA A 153 -12.59 1.80 -8.73
N SER A 154 -12.32 3.10 -8.49
CA SER A 154 -12.18 4.10 -9.55
C SER A 154 -10.99 3.79 -10.47
N LEU A 155 -9.86 3.36 -9.92
CA LEU A 155 -8.67 3.01 -10.69
C LEU A 155 -8.83 1.71 -11.47
N GLN A 156 -9.53 0.72 -10.90
CA GLN A 156 -9.83 -0.53 -11.59
C GLN A 156 -10.83 -0.33 -12.74
N ALA A 157 -11.80 0.56 -12.57
CA ALA A 157 -12.76 0.90 -13.62
C ALA A 157 -12.13 1.68 -14.79
N SER A 158 -11.03 2.40 -14.54
CA SER A 158 -10.28 3.16 -15.55
C SER A 158 -9.28 2.31 -16.36
N GLY A 159 -9.06 1.05 -15.95
CA GLY A 159 -8.21 0.10 -16.68
C GLY A 159 -8.81 -0.28 -18.03
N PRO A 160 -8.00 -0.81 -18.98
CA PRO A 160 -8.50 -1.25 -20.27
C PRO A 160 -9.58 -2.32 -20.06
N THR A 161 -10.81 -1.97 -20.37
CA THR A 161 -11.93 -2.93 -20.42
C THR A 161 -11.60 -3.91 -21.53
N LEU A 162 -11.24 -5.15 -21.16
CA LEU A 162 -11.28 -6.25 -22.10
C LEU A 162 -12.75 -6.34 -22.56
N ALA A 163 -13.01 -5.89 -23.79
CA ALA A 163 -14.29 -6.14 -24.41
C ALA A 163 -14.45 -7.66 -24.50
N VAL A 164 -15.11 -8.24 -23.52
CA VAL A 164 -15.57 -9.63 -23.62
C VAL A 164 -16.62 -9.60 -24.72
N ALA A 165 -16.20 -9.93 -25.95
CA ALA A 165 -17.13 -10.19 -27.01
C ALA A 165 -18.05 -11.30 -26.50
N ALA A 166 -19.32 -10.98 -26.28
CA ALA A 166 -20.30 -11.97 -25.89
C ALA A 166 -20.22 -13.08 -26.95
N ALA A 167 -19.89 -14.29 -26.51
CA ALA A 167 -19.86 -15.44 -27.41
C ALA A 167 -21.24 -15.49 -28.11
N PRO A 168 -21.27 -15.67 -29.44
CA PRO A 168 -22.54 -15.78 -30.15
C PRO A 168 -23.33 -16.92 -29.52
N GLN A 169 -24.52 -16.57 -28.96
CA GLN A 169 -25.41 -17.58 -28.44
C GLN A 169 -25.87 -18.42 -29.61
N GLY A 170 -25.26 -19.58 -29.80
CA GLY A 170 -25.71 -20.58 -30.75
C GLY A 170 -27.15 -20.93 -30.40
N LYS A 171 -28.05 -20.92 -31.42
CA LYS A 171 -29.39 -21.45 -31.27
C LYS A 171 -29.27 -22.90 -30.79
N VAL A 172 -29.68 -23.18 -29.57
CA VAL A 172 -29.88 -24.51 -29.07
C VAL A 172 -31.17 -25.00 -29.72
N GLU A 173 -31.08 -25.80 -30.77
CA GLU A 173 -32.23 -26.59 -31.26
C GLU A 173 -32.50 -27.66 -30.20
N ALA A 174 -33.56 -27.47 -29.45
CA ALA A 174 -34.05 -28.51 -28.56
C ALA A 174 -34.74 -29.57 -29.39
N GLU A 175 -34.05 -30.66 -29.65
CA GLU A 175 -34.66 -31.86 -30.25
C GLU A 175 -35.58 -32.52 -29.21
N THR A 176 -36.87 -32.41 -29.44
CA THR A 176 -37.88 -33.00 -28.55
C THR A 176 -37.93 -34.48 -28.82
N LEU A 177 -37.33 -35.31 -27.96
CA LEU A 177 -37.51 -36.73 -27.94
C LEU A 177 -38.98 -37.04 -27.56
N ALA A 178 -39.71 -37.57 -28.52
CA ALA A 178 -41.10 -37.95 -28.30
C ALA A 178 -41.18 -39.16 -27.33
N PRO A 179 -42.02 -39.12 -26.31
CA PRO A 179 -42.27 -40.30 -25.48
C PRO A 179 -43.07 -41.37 -26.26
N PRO A 180 -42.84 -42.63 -26.06
CA PRO A 180 -43.61 -43.68 -26.71
C PRO A 180 -45.00 -43.78 -26.07
N GLY A 181 -46.02 -43.42 -26.86
CA GLY A 181 -47.42 -43.75 -26.61
C GLY A 181 -48.25 -42.73 -25.82
N GLY A 182 -49.14 -42.00 -26.52
CA GLY A 182 -50.25 -41.28 -25.90
C GLY A 182 -50.55 -39.94 -26.53
N ALA A 183 -51.76 -39.81 -27.04
CA ALA A 183 -52.56 -38.71 -27.59
C ALA A 183 -52.02 -37.24 -27.58
N PRO A 184 -52.39 -36.44 -28.60
CA PRO A 184 -51.89 -35.07 -28.76
C PRO A 184 -52.62 -34.11 -27.84
N GLN A 185 -51.91 -33.51 -26.86
CA GLN A 185 -52.36 -32.33 -26.19
C GLN A 185 -51.60 -31.10 -26.73
N SER A 186 -52.35 -30.25 -27.44
CA SER A 186 -51.91 -28.94 -27.90
C SER A 186 -51.75 -28.00 -26.75
N SER A 187 -50.57 -27.85 -26.20
CA SER A 187 -50.24 -26.73 -25.31
C SER A 187 -49.55 -25.62 -26.11
N ARG A 188 -50.28 -24.54 -26.39
CA ARG A 188 -49.71 -23.29 -26.89
C ARG A 188 -48.81 -22.71 -25.81
N VAL A 189 -47.50 -22.91 -25.92
CA VAL A 189 -46.52 -22.15 -25.15
C VAL A 189 -46.54 -20.74 -25.71
N ARG A 190 -47.06 -19.81 -24.91
CA ARG A 190 -46.99 -18.40 -25.18
C ARG A 190 -45.55 -17.97 -25.01
N GLN A 191 -44.89 -17.78 -26.12
CA GLN A 191 -43.53 -17.21 -26.16
C GLN A 191 -43.66 -15.75 -25.69
N ALA A 192 -43.28 -15.47 -24.45
CA ALA A 192 -43.10 -14.10 -23.98
C ALA A 192 -41.86 -13.54 -24.70
N ALA A 193 -42.12 -12.61 -25.61
CA ALA A 193 -41.06 -11.81 -26.20
C ALA A 193 -40.38 -11.03 -25.07
N ALA A 194 -39.16 -11.41 -24.74
CA ALA A 194 -38.33 -10.59 -23.87
C ALA A 194 -37.97 -9.32 -24.63
N THR A 195 -38.65 -8.24 -24.25
CA THR A 195 -38.29 -6.88 -24.66
C THR A 195 -36.89 -6.61 -24.11
N PRO A 196 -35.91 -6.25 -24.94
CA PRO A 196 -34.63 -5.84 -24.42
C PRO A 196 -34.82 -4.58 -23.60
N ALA A 197 -34.60 -4.67 -22.31
CA ALA A 197 -34.54 -3.50 -21.44
C ALA A 197 -33.47 -2.55 -21.97
N PRO A 198 -33.72 -1.23 -22.07
CA PRO A 198 -32.68 -0.30 -22.48
C PRO A 198 -31.59 -0.34 -21.42
N ALA A 199 -30.39 -0.73 -21.87
CA ALA A 199 -29.17 -0.65 -21.07
C ALA A 199 -28.71 0.81 -20.93
N ASN A 200 -29.55 1.64 -20.28
CA ASN A 200 -29.18 2.96 -19.82
C ASN A 200 -28.96 2.90 -18.27
N GLY A 201 -28.18 1.97 -17.84
CA GLY A 201 -27.50 2.07 -16.57
C GLY A 201 -26.30 2.98 -16.76
N THR A 202 -26.47 4.27 -16.52
CA THR A 202 -25.34 5.15 -16.25
C THR A 202 -24.67 4.54 -15.02
N ALA A 203 -23.55 3.83 -15.23
CA ALA A 203 -22.73 3.38 -14.12
C ALA A 203 -22.49 4.63 -13.25
N PRO A 204 -22.61 4.55 -11.91
CA PRO A 204 -22.31 5.69 -11.08
C PRO A 204 -20.89 6.13 -11.43
N VAL A 205 -20.74 7.39 -11.86
CA VAL A 205 -19.44 8.01 -12.05
C VAL A 205 -18.83 8.01 -10.64
N VAL A 206 -17.95 7.06 -10.38
CA VAL A 206 -17.19 7.03 -9.14
C VAL A 206 -16.23 8.20 -9.25
N GLU A 207 -16.57 9.29 -8.57
CA GLU A 207 -15.71 10.48 -8.53
C GLU A 207 -14.36 10.07 -7.95
N ALA A 208 -13.33 10.13 -8.77
CA ALA A 208 -11.98 9.79 -8.35
C ALA A 208 -11.54 10.77 -7.26
N LEU A 209 -11.08 10.26 -6.12
CA LEU A 209 -10.54 11.09 -5.07
C LEU A 209 -9.37 11.93 -5.61
N PRO A 210 -9.35 13.25 -5.33
CA PRO A 210 -8.34 14.13 -5.89
C PRO A 210 -6.94 13.70 -5.40
N ARG A 211 -5.96 13.77 -6.30
CA ARG A 211 -4.56 13.52 -5.95
C ARG A 211 -4.07 14.45 -4.82
N ARG A 212 -4.50 15.70 -4.84
CA ARG A 212 -4.20 16.68 -3.80
C ARG A 212 -5.29 16.68 -2.75
N LEU A 213 -5.00 16.06 -1.62
CA LEU A 213 -5.90 16.03 -0.47
C LEU A 213 -5.94 17.39 0.25
N PRO A 214 -7.07 17.72 0.93
CA PRO A 214 -7.16 18.93 1.69
C PRO A 214 -6.22 18.91 2.90
N GLU A 215 -5.51 20.00 3.13
CA GLU A 215 -4.61 20.18 4.26
C GLU A 215 -5.40 20.49 5.54
N ARG A 216 -5.99 19.44 6.13
CA ARG A 216 -6.75 19.55 7.37
C ARG A 216 -5.97 18.90 8.51
N ILE A 217 -5.64 19.70 9.52
CA ILE A 217 -5.04 19.20 10.75
C ILE A 217 -6.15 19.05 11.80
N VAL A 218 -6.21 17.87 12.41
CA VAL A 218 -7.04 17.60 13.59
C VAL A 218 -6.11 17.46 14.78
N GLN A 219 -6.48 18.03 15.92
CA GLN A 219 -5.67 18.03 17.13
C GLN A 219 -6.29 17.11 18.17
N PHE A 220 -5.50 16.16 18.65
CA PHE A 220 -5.82 15.26 19.76
C PHE A 220 -4.85 15.49 20.93
N PRO A 221 -5.15 14.98 22.13
CA PRO A 221 -4.16 14.91 23.20
C PRO A 221 -2.94 14.08 22.77
N ALA A 222 -1.76 14.51 23.14
CA ALA A 222 -0.53 13.75 22.93
C ALA A 222 -0.59 12.42 23.73
N ALA A 223 -0.17 11.33 23.12
CA ALA A 223 -0.14 9.99 23.71
C ALA A 223 1.11 9.23 23.24
N PRO A 224 2.32 9.64 23.67
CA PRO A 224 3.58 9.15 23.10
C PRO A 224 3.81 7.66 23.33
N GLY A 225 3.14 7.01 24.28
CA GLY A 225 3.24 5.58 24.53
C GLY A 225 4.66 5.09 24.82
N ARG A 226 4.82 3.77 24.92
CA ARG A 226 6.12 3.09 25.08
C ARG A 226 6.46 2.28 23.84
N LEU A 227 7.74 2.08 23.60
CA LEU A 227 8.23 1.32 22.46
C LEU A 227 8.34 -0.16 22.80
N TYR A 228 7.85 -0.99 21.89
CA TYR A 228 7.98 -2.45 21.95
C TYR A 228 8.39 -3.00 20.59
N ILE A 229 8.94 -4.21 20.57
CA ILE A 229 9.09 -4.98 19.33
C ILE A 229 7.93 -5.97 19.28
N ALA A 230 7.09 -5.86 18.26
CA ALA A 230 6.14 -6.89 17.89
C ALA A 230 6.87 -7.95 17.07
N ALA A 231 7.04 -9.14 17.64
CA ALA A 231 7.77 -10.24 17.00
C ALA A 231 6.86 -11.23 16.26
N GLY A 232 5.56 -11.01 16.29
CA GLY A 232 4.58 -11.83 15.58
C GLY A 232 3.24 -11.91 16.30
N SER A 233 2.22 -12.34 15.55
CA SER A 233 0.87 -12.58 16.02
C SER A 233 0.39 -13.93 15.52
N PHE A 234 -0.18 -14.75 16.41
CA PHE A 234 -0.62 -16.12 16.12
C PHE A 234 -2.06 -16.33 16.60
N SER A 235 -2.82 -17.09 15.84
CA SER A 235 -4.15 -17.54 16.27
C SER A 235 -4.10 -18.71 17.27
N ARG A 236 -2.94 -19.37 17.39
CA ARG A 236 -2.75 -20.54 18.28
C ARG A 236 -1.64 -20.30 19.28
N ALA A 237 -1.90 -20.63 20.53
CA ALA A 237 -0.97 -20.45 21.65
C ALA A 237 0.30 -21.31 21.55
N ASP A 238 0.19 -22.52 20.98
CA ASP A 238 1.33 -23.44 20.81
C ASP A 238 2.41 -22.85 19.90
N TYR A 239 2.05 -22.30 18.72
CA TYR A 239 3.00 -21.63 17.84
C TYR A 239 3.61 -20.38 18.46
N ALA A 240 2.81 -19.58 19.16
CA ALA A 240 3.30 -18.43 19.89
C ALA A 240 4.33 -18.83 20.97
N SER A 241 4.05 -19.92 21.72
CA SER A 241 4.96 -20.43 22.76
C SER A 241 6.31 -20.88 22.20
N ILE A 242 6.33 -21.53 21.03
CA ILE A 242 7.56 -21.92 20.35
C ILE A 242 8.43 -20.69 20.07
N LEU A 243 7.84 -19.62 19.51
CA LEU A 243 8.59 -18.41 19.19
C LEU A 243 9.02 -17.65 20.44
N VAL A 244 8.18 -17.56 21.48
CA VAL A 244 8.55 -16.96 22.78
C VAL A 244 9.77 -17.67 23.38
N ASN A 245 9.77 -19.01 23.42
CA ASN A 245 10.89 -19.78 23.92
C ASN A 245 12.17 -19.55 23.12
N ARG A 246 12.04 -19.46 21.79
CA ARG A 246 13.16 -19.15 20.91
C ARG A 246 13.75 -17.75 21.16
N LEU A 247 12.90 -16.78 21.51
CA LEU A 247 13.27 -15.38 21.75
C LEU A 247 13.40 -15.06 23.25
N ALA A 248 13.39 -16.05 24.13
CA ALA A 248 13.46 -15.84 25.58
C ALA A 248 14.71 -15.04 26.00
N PHE A 249 15.85 -15.25 25.31
CA PHE A 249 17.10 -14.51 25.57
C PHE A 249 17.02 -13.01 25.21
N LEU A 250 16.00 -12.58 24.43
CA LEU A 250 15.67 -11.18 24.15
C LEU A 250 14.61 -10.62 25.09
N GLY A 251 14.12 -11.41 26.06
CA GLY A 251 13.06 -11.00 26.97
C GLY A 251 11.67 -11.01 26.34
N ALA A 252 11.44 -11.85 25.32
CA ALA A 252 10.15 -11.98 24.68
C ALA A 252 9.07 -12.46 25.65
N ARG A 253 7.89 -11.85 25.55
CA ARG A 253 6.72 -12.18 26.37
C ARG A 253 5.50 -12.41 25.48
N LEU A 254 4.64 -13.34 25.93
CA LEU A 254 3.35 -13.58 25.31
C LEU A 254 2.32 -12.62 25.89
N THR A 255 1.62 -11.91 25.01
CA THR A 255 0.48 -11.05 25.35
C THR A 255 -0.73 -11.54 24.59
N THR A 256 -1.86 -11.72 25.27
CA THR A 256 -3.11 -12.08 24.61
C THR A 256 -3.90 -10.82 24.33
N SER A 257 -4.24 -10.61 23.06
CA SER A 257 -5.14 -9.54 22.63
C SER A 257 -6.46 -10.15 22.18
N TYR A 258 -7.56 -9.58 22.65
CA TYR A 258 -8.89 -9.95 22.17
C TYR A 258 -9.33 -8.95 21.10
N THR A 259 -9.45 -9.42 19.88
CA THR A 259 -10.04 -8.63 18.79
C THR A 259 -11.57 -8.66 18.89
N ALA A 260 -12.25 -7.64 18.36
CA ALA A 260 -13.71 -7.53 18.39
C ALA A 260 -14.44 -8.74 17.75
N SER A 261 -13.76 -9.53 16.94
CA SER A 261 -14.25 -10.77 16.30
C SER A 261 -14.18 -12.03 17.18
N ARG A 262 -13.89 -11.92 18.48
CA ARG A 262 -13.69 -13.04 19.43
C ARG A 262 -12.48 -13.94 19.15
N ASP A 263 -11.66 -13.65 18.16
CA ASP A 263 -10.43 -14.37 17.90
C ASP A 263 -9.34 -13.85 18.83
N SER A 264 -8.90 -14.71 19.75
CA SER A 264 -7.74 -14.39 20.58
C SER A 264 -6.48 -14.45 19.72
N ALA A 265 -5.82 -13.31 19.59
CA ALA A 265 -4.50 -13.25 18.97
C ALA A 265 -3.43 -13.31 20.05
N PHE A 266 -2.53 -14.26 19.93
CA PHE A 266 -1.35 -14.40 20.77
C PHE A 266 -0.22 -13.57 20.18
N GLN A 267 0.05 -12.41 20.78
CA GLN A 267 1.07 -11.49 20.31
C GLN A 267 2.36 -11.67 21.11
N ILE A 268 3.49 -11.65 20.41
CA ILE A 268 4.80 -11.76 21.04
C ILE A 268 5.44 -10.37 21.03
N ARG A 269 5.81 -9.91 22.22
CA ARG A 269 6.38 -8.60 22.46
C ARG A 269 7.69 -8.66 23.20
N ILE A 270 8.60 -7.75 22.85
CA ILE A 270 9.87 -7.54 23.55
C ILE A 270 9.91 -6.07 23.96
N GLY A 271 10.28 -5.78 25.18
CA GLY A 271 10.29 -4.44 25.75
C GLY A 271 9.53 -4.35 27.06
N PRO A 272 9.16 -3.16 27.57
CA PRO A 272 9.24 -1.84 26.89
C PRO A 272 10.66 -1.30 26.76
N PHE A 273 10.84 -0.35 25.81
CA PHE A 273 12.07 0.41 25.62
C PHE A 273 11.79 1.90 25.83
N ASP A 274 12.72 2.59 26.44
CA ASP A 274 12.60 4.02 26.73
C ASP A 274 13.07 4.88 25.55
N THR A 275 14.03 4.38 24.77
CA THR A 275 14.62 5.10 23.64
C THR A 275 14.44 4.36 22.31
N VAL A 276 14.38 5.14 21.22
CA VAL A 276 14.32 4.60 19.85
C VAL A 276 15.55 3.76 19.55
N ALA A 277 16.74 4.21 19.97
CA ALA A 277 18.00 3.51 19.73
C ALA A 277 18.03 2.12 20.38
N GLU A 278 17.51 1.95 21.59
CA GLU A 278 17.39 0.65 22.25
C GLU A 278 16.44 -0.27 21.49
N ALA A 279 15.27 0.25 21.08
CA ALA A 279 14.30 -0.49 20.31
C ALA A 279 14.89 -0.95 18.96
N GLU A 280 15.63 -0.10 18.25
CA GLU A 280 16.30 -0.43 16.98
C GLU A 280 17.38 -1.49 17.14
N ALA A 281 18.21 -1.37 18.18
CA ALA A 281 19.23 -2.37 18.49
C ALA A 281 18.60 -3.75 18.79
N MET A 282 17.48 -3.75 19.52
CA MET A 282 16.76 -4.99 19.83
C MET A 282 16.02 -5.55 18.61
N LEU A 283 15.43 -4.69 17.77
CA LEU A 283 14.83 -5.11 16.50
C LEU A 283 15.85 -5.82 15.61
N THR A 284 17.05 -5.27 15.50
CA THR A 284 18.16 -5.88 14.74
C THR A 284 18.47 -7.29 15.25
N ARG A 285 18.53 -7.48 16.58
CA ARG A 285 18.75 -8.80 17.19
C ARG A 285 17.61 -9.77 16.91
N ALA A 286 16.35 -9.29 16.95
CA ALA A 286 15.18 -10.10 16.65
C ALA A 286 15.19 -10.58 15.17
N ILE A 287 15.54 -9.70 14.24
CA ILE A 287 15.70 -10.04 12.81
C ILE A 287 16.82 -11.07 12.63
N GLN A 288 17.98 -10.88 13.28
CA GLN A 288 19.10 -11.85 13.26
C GLN A 288 18.71 -13.21 13.84
N ALA A 289 17.79 -13.23 14.82
CA ALA A 289 17.20 -14.47 15.36
C ALA A 289 16.17 -15.11 14.42
N GLY A 290 15.96 -14.55 13.22
CA GLY A 290 15.10 -15.09 12.15
C GLY A 290 13.64 -14.62 12.23
N VAL A 291 13.35 -13.51 12.93
CA VAL A 291 12.01 -12.88 12.95
C VAL A 291 11.98 -11.73 11.94
N ASN A 292 11.77 -12.09 10.68
CA ASN A 292 11.82 -11.12 9.57
C ASN A 292 10.69 -10.08 9.59
N ASP A 293 9.54 -10.42 10.20
CA ASP A 293 8.38 -9.53 10.30
C ASP A 293 8.36 -8.71 11.60
N ALA A 294 9.44 -8.77 12.39
CA ALA A 294 9.54 -7.95 13.59
C ALA A 294 9.45 -6.46 13.24
N ALA A 295 8.72 -5.71 14.05
CA ALA A 295 8.52 -4.28 13.87
C ALA A 295 8.50 -3.55 15.22
N ILE A 296 8.94 -2.28 15.22
CA ILE A 296 8.76 -1.40 16.38
C ILE A 296 7.31 -0.92 16.39
N VAL A 297 6.64 -1.06 17.52
CA VAL A 297 5.28 -0.60 17.78
C VAL A 297 5.24 0.30 19.01
N VAL A 298 4.23 1.14 19.10
CA VAL A 298 4.01 2.09 20.22
C VAL A 298 2.73 1.68 20.95
N GLU A 299 2.79 1.57 22.28
CA GLU A 299 1.66 1.21 23.14
C GLU A 299 1.58 2.11 24.38
#